data_e5f35b026c71820fb93860cb9f547310
#
_entry.id   e5f35b026c71820fb93860cb9f547310
#
_cell.length_a   1.000
_cell.length_b   1.000
_cell.length_c   1.000
_cell.angle_alpha   90.00
_cell.angle_beta   90.00
_cell.angle_gamma   90.00
#
_symmetry.space_group_name_H-M   'P 1'
#
loop_
_entity.id
_entity.type
_entity.pdbx_description
1 polymer ?
#
loop_
_entity_poly.entity_id
_entity_poly.type
_entity_poly.pdbx_seq_one_letter_code
_entity_poly.pdbx_strand_id
1 'polypeptide(L)'
;MFELVIKNGYVLDPSNRIRARLNVGINNGKIAVVTKDEMFGNVEIDAEGLIVSPGFIDMHMHEDSYNTESDSFDFVISDSMLKMGVTTAIGGNCGIGTRKPVEYLNAVDRLGYPINLGLLVPHESIRYAFGDFNKYEPVDHFYIDGMKEFLQKQLDGGCIGLSLGIEYDPGIKEEEATELMSIAAKNHKIVTIHQRSDGNQSVSSIEEIINYAASTEASLQISHLSSMCSFGNMEEVISIIDSYRMKGLDIGFDGYPYYAFCTFLGSAVFDEGFLEKYNYGDEYYAKLHVASGDLQGIEFNKETFYKFRKQNPEALIIADLLNEGEVDQCVTHPTAIVVSDGLYSNGQGHPRGSGTFPRLIHEYVVNKKILTLDAAIEKITYLPAKRVGLSEKGTLSAGADADITIFALDKIKDEATYQEPFKKPSGIEYVIINGQIALKNGEIIKNNLGRSVRK
;
A
#
# COMPACT_ATOMS: atom_id res chain seq x y z
N MET A 1 -13.81 -24.66 -24.90
CA MET A 1 -13.24 -23.39 -25.40
C MET A 1 -13.34 -22.40 -24.26
N PHE A 2 -12.24 -21.73 -23.91
CA PHE A 2 -12.19 -20.76 -22.81
C PHE A 2 -12.61 -19.36 -23.30
N GLU A 3 -12.99 -18.49 -22.37
CA GLU A 3 -13.25 -17.07 -22.67
C GLU A 3 -11.94 -16.34 -23.02
N LEU A 4 -10.88 -16.59 -22.21
CA LEU A 4 -9.54 -16.08 -22.43
C LEU A 4 -8.51 -17.19 -22.18
N VAL A 5 -7.50 -17.27 -23.05
CA VAL A 5 -6.33 -18.16 -22.87
C VAL A 5 -5.05 -17.34 -22.95
N ILE A 6 -4.16 -17.53 -21.99
CA ILE A 6 -2.78 -17.04 -22.03
C ILE A 6 -1.90 -18.23 -22.40
N LYS A 7 -1.16 -18.12 -23.51
CA LYS A 7 -0.34 -19.20 -24.09
C LYS A 7 1.16 -18.91 -23.89
N ASN A 8 1.95 -19.99 -23.80
CA ASN A 8 3.42 -19.99 -23.89
C ASN A 8 4.15 -19.17 -22.82
N GLY A 9 3.44 -18.61 -21.82
CA GLY A 9 4.03 -17.77 -20.81
C GLY A 9 4.89 -18.54 -19.79
N TYR A 10 5.92 -17.88 -19.24
CA TYR A 10 6.60 -18.41 -18.07
C TYR A 10 5.76 -18.08 -16.84
N VAL A 11 4.95 -19.06 -16.41
CA VAL A 11 4.10 -18.92 -15.24
C VAL A 11 4.96 -18.97 -13.98
N LEU A 12 4.84 -17.90 -13.18
CA LEU A 12 5.50 -17.74 -11.89
C LEU A 12 4.44 -17.49 -10.81
N ASP A 13 4.10 -18.54 -10.08
CA ASP A 13 3.15 -18.49 -8.97
C ASP A 13 3.80 -19.05 -7.69
N PRO A 14 4.28 -18.15 -6.80
CA PRO A 14 4.92 -18.57 -5.55
C PRO A 14 4.00 -19.38 -4.62
N SER A 15 2.71 -19.06 -4.60
CA SER A 15 1.73 -19.75 -3.73
C SER A 15 1.62 -21.24 -4.04
N ASN A 16 1.71 -21.61 -5.32
CA ASN A 16 1.67 -22.98 -5.84
C ASN A 16 3.06 -23.53 -6.17
N ARG A 17 4.14 -22.77 -5.95
CA ARG A 17 5.51 -23.12 -6.32
C ARG A 17 5.66 -23.47 -7.81
N ILE A 18 4.89 -22.80 -8.67
CA ILE A 18 4.95 -22.99 -10.12
C ILE A 18 6.03 -22.09 -10.71
N ARG A 19 6.91 -22.66 -11.53
CA ARG A 19 8.00 -22.00 -12.27
C ARG A 19 8.20 -22.72 -13.59
N ALA A 20 7.30 -22.50 -14.56
CA ALA A 20 7.34 -23.28 -15.82
C ALA A 20 6.63 -22.55 -16.95
N ARG A 21 6.98 -22.89 -18.20
CA ARG A 21 6.18 -22.51 -19.36
C ARG A 21 4.87 -23.28 -19.36
N LEU A 22 3.77 -22.58 -19.21
CA LEU A 22 2.41 -23.13 -19.09
C LEU A 22 1.42 -22.21 -19.81
N ASN A 23 0.24 -22.73 -20.02
CA ASN A 23 -0.93 -22.02 -20.50
C ASN A 23 -1.92 -21.81 -19.35
N VAL A 24 -2.63 -20.69 -19.36
CA VAL A 24 -3.66 -20.37 -18.38
C VAL A 24 -5.00 -20.21 -19.09
N GLY A 25 -5.99 -21.02 -18.73
CA GLY A 25 -7.36 -20.95 -19.23
C GLY A 25 -8.27 -20.27 -18.23
N ILE A 26 -9.08 -19.31 -18.70
CA ILE A 26 -9.95 -18.44 -17.89
C ILE A 26 -11.39 -18.56 -18.38
N ASN A 27 -12.32 -18.73 -17.43
CA ASN A 27 -13.76 -18.70 -17.63
C ASN A 27 -14.46 -18.01 -16.48
N ASN A 28 -15.49 -17.22 -16.77
CA ASN A 28 -16.34 -16.57 -15.76
C ASN A 28 -15.54 -15.76 -14.72
N GLY A 29 -14.51 -15.08 -15.18
CA GLY A 29 -13.65 -14.29 -14.29
C GLY A 29 -12.74 -15.09 -13.36
N LYS A 30 -12.66 -16.41 -13.51
CA LYS A 30 -11.87 -17.33 -12.67
C LYS A 30 -10.82 -18.07 -13.47
N ILE A 31 -9.70 -18.41 -12.80
CA ILE A 31 -8.73 -19.38 -13.33
C ILE A 31 -9.41 -20.73 -13.43
N ALA A 32 -9.55 -21.25 -14.63
CA ALA A 32 -10.13 -22.57 -14.85
C ALA A 32 -9.06 -23.67 -14.77
N VAL A 33 -7.89 -23.44 -15.38
CA VAL A 33 -6.79 -24.41 -15.42
C VAL A 33 -5.46 -23.72 -15.75
N VAL A 34 -4.38 -24.27 -15.18
CA VAL A 34 -2.98 -23.97 -15.56
C VAL A 34 -2.33 -25.28 -15.98
N THR A 35 -1.92 -25.41 -17.26
CA THR A 35 -1.46 -26.68 -17.84
C THR A 35 -0.44 -26.47 -18.96
N LYS A 36 0.24 -27.55 -19.36
CA LYS A 36 1.07 -27.60 -20.57
C LYS A 36 0.27 -27.92 -21.83
N ASP A 37 -0.96 -28.39 -21.68
CA ASP A 37 -1.78 -28.82 -22.81
C ASP A 37 -2.15 -27.63 -23.69
N GLU A 38 -2.28 -27.87 -24.98
CA GLU A 38 -2.77 -26.88 -25.92
C GLU A 38 -4.21 -26.50 -25.60
N MET A 39 -4.50 -25.20 -25.60
CA MET A 39 -5.83 -24.69 -25.29
C MET A 39 -6.26 -23.64 -26.32
N PHE A 40 -7.58 -23.50 -26.48
CA PHE A 40 -8.19 -22.52 -27.38
C PHE A 40 -9.21 -21.67 -26.65
N GLY A 41 -9.18 -20.36 -26.89
CA GLY A 41 -10.08 -19.37 -26.29
C GLY A 41 -10.72 -18.47 -27.33
N ASN A 42 -11.77 -17.76 -26.89
CA ASN A 42 -12.37 -16.69 -27.71
C ASN A 42 -11.39 -15.53 -27.89
N VAL A 43 -10.60 -15.26 -26.83
CA VAL A 43 -9.48 -14.32 -26.84
C VAL A 43 -8.22 -15.10 -26.48
N GLU A 44 -7.15 -14.87 -27.20
CA GLU A 44 -5.86 -15.52 -26.96
C GLU A 44 -4.76 -14.47 -26.81
N ILE A 45 -3.92 -14.62 -25.78
CA ILE A 45 -2.72 -13.83 -25.53
C ILE A 45 -1.53 -14.77 -25.67
N ASP A 46 -0.64 -14.50 -26.62
CA ASP A 46 0.65 -15.17 -26.69
C ASP A 46 1.62 -14.43 -25.75
N ALA A 47 2.02 -15.10 -24.67
CA ALA A 47 2.94 -14.60 -23.66
C ALA A 47 4.34 -15.20 -23.82
N GLU A 48 4.74 -15.62 -25.02
CA GLU A 48 6.08 -16.15 -25.25
C GLU A 48 7.15 -15.12 -24.88
N GLY A 49 8.12 -15.53 -24.04
CA GLY A 49 9.18 -14.65 -23.52
C GLY A 49 8.74 -13.74 -22.34
N LEU A 50 7.47 -13.78 -21.93
CA LEU A 50 6.94 -13.00 -20.84
C LEU A 50 6.76 -13.81 -19.56
N ILE A 51 6.78 -13.11 -18.42
CA ILE A 51 6.39 -13.65 -17.11
C ILE A 51 4.89 -13.50 -16.94
N VAL A 52 4.22 -14.56 -16.53
CA VAL A 52 2.79 -14.58 -16.15
C VAL A 52 2.71 -14.84 -14.67
N SER A 53 2.29 -13.86 -13.89
CA SER A 53 2.16 -13.96 -12.43
C SER A 53 0.73 -13.71 -11.98
N PRO A 54 0.35 -14.09 -10.74
CA PRO A 54 -0.83 -13.52 -10.11
C PRO A 54 -0.75 -11.99 -10.19
N GLY A 55 -1.89 -11.31 -10.24
CA GLY A 55 -1.96 -9.86 -10.22
C GLY A 55 -1.31 -9.29 -8.95
N PHE A 56 -0.58 -8.19 -9.09
CA PHE A 56 0.08 -7.56 -7.96
C PHE A 56 -0.97 -7.01 -6.99
N ILE A 57 -0.65 -7.06 -5.70
CA ILE A 57 -1.51 -6.60 -4.61
C ILE A 57 -0.76 -5.55 -3.81
N ASP A 58 -1.33 -4.35 -3.75
CA ASP A 58 -0.85 -3.27 -2.90
C ASP A 58 -1.70 -3.17 -1.65
N MET A 59 -1.18 -3.57 -0.50
CA MET A 59 -1.96 -3.49 0.74
C MET A 59 -1.82 -2.17 1.49
N HIS A 60 -1.10 -1.20 0.90
CA HIS A 60 -0.90 0.10 1.52
C HIS A 60 -0.85 1.21 0.46
N MET A 61 -1.99 1.82 0.21
CA MET A 61 -2.10 3.03 -0.61
C MET A 61 -3.21 3.95 -0.07
N HIS A 62 -3.30 5.17 -0.59
CA HIS A 62 -4.37 6.11 -0.31
C HIS A 62 -5.30 6.19 -1.52
N GLU A 63 -6.59 6.00 -1.29
CA GLU A 63 -7.59 5.89 -2.36
C GLU A 63 -7.84 7.21 -3.09
N ASP A 64 -8.39 7.09 -4.31
CA ASP A 64 -8.82 8.23 -5.12
C ASP A 64 -9.90 9.07 -4.43
N SER A 65 -9.99 10.34 -4.79
CA SER A 65 -11.08 11.18 -4.33
C SER A 65 -12.42 10.74 -4.95
N TYR A 66 -13.45 10.68 -4.12
CA TYR A 66 -14.82 10.43 -4.54
C TYR A 66 -15.67 11.70 -4.36
N ASN A 67 -16.18 12.22 -5.46
CA ASN A 67 -17.07 13.36 -5.45
C ASN A 67 -18.53 12.86 -5.36
N THR A 68 -19.19 13.11 -4.23
CA THR A 68 -20.58 12.68 -3.97
C THR A 68 -21.62 13.48 -4.77
N GLU A 69 -21.30 14.70 -5.21
CA GLU A 69 -22.23 15.52 -5.99
C GLU A 69 -22.28 15.08 -7.46
N SER A 70 -21.12 14.80 -8.05
CA SER A 70 -21.02 14.30 -9.43
C SER A 70 -21.09 12.79 -9.54
N ASP A 71 -21.11 12.07 -8.42
CA ASP A 71 -21.07 10.61 -8.34
C ASP A 71 -19.93 10.01 -9.18
N SER A 72 -18.69 10.48 -8.95
CA SER A 72 -17.54 10.09 -9.77
C SER A 72 -16.24 10.05 -8.97
N PHE A 73 -15.30 9.23 -9.44
CA PHE A 73 -13.92 9.16 -8.96
C PHE A 73 -12.99 9.94 -9.90
N ASP A 74 -11.85 10.39 -9.42
CA ASP A 74 -10.81 11.04 -10.23
C ASP A 74 -9.80 10.07 -10.87
N PHE A 75 -9.73 8.82 -10.42
CA PHE A 75 -8.88 7.73 -10.94
C PHE A 75 -7.39 8.09 -11.11
N VAL A 76 -6.84 8.94 -10.24
CA VAL A 76 -5.44 9.34 -10.35
C VAL A 76 -4.50 8.23 -9.84
N ILE A 77 -4.75 7.76 -8.61
CA ILE A 77 -3.92 6.74 -7.99
C ILE A 77 -4.22 5.35 -8.55
N SER A 78 -5.49 5.01 -8.72
CA SER A 78 -5.89 3.68 -9.21
C SER A 78 -5.46 3.41 -10.66
N ASP A 79 -5.47 4.41 -11.54
CA ASP A 79 -4.90 4.31 -12.88
C ASP A 79 -3.37 4.10 -12.84
N SER A 80 -2.68 4.76 -11.91
CA SER A 80 -1.24 4.55 -11.70
C SER A 80 -0.95 3.14 -11.18
N MET A 81 -1.76 2.64 -10.23
CA MET A 81 -1.69 1.26 -9.74
C MET A 81 -1.88 0.25 -10.87
N LEU A 82 -2.91 0.43 -11.69
CA LEU A 82 -3.18 -0.46 -12.84
C LEU A 82 -1.99 -0.50 -13.81
N LYS A 83 -1.37 0.66 -14.08
CA LYS A 83 -0.17 0.74 -14.95
C LYS A 83 1.05 0.04 -14.36
N MET A 84 1.16 -0.07 -13.04
CA MET A 84 2.21 -0.82 -12.35
C MET A 84 1.97 -2.34 -12.31
N GLY A 85 0.83 -2.83 -12.81
CA GLY A 85 0.47 -4.26 -12.73
C GLY A 85 -0.35 -4.62 -11.50
N VAL A 86 -0.79 -3.66 -10.70
CA VAL A 86 -1.65 -3.90 -9.54
C VAL A 86 -3.06 -4.23 -10.02
N THR A 87 -3.63 -5.29 -9.48
CA THR A 87 -5.01 -5.74 -9.73
C THR A 87 -5.91 -5.56 -8.53
N THR A 88 -5.31 -5.47 -7.34
CA THR A 88 -6.03 -5.31 -6.08
C THR A 88 -5.24 -4.40 -5.15
N ALA A 89 -5.92 -3.45 -4.51
CA ALA A 89 -5.31 -2.59 -3.51
C ALA A 89 -6.17 -2.45 -2.25
N ILE A 90 -5.52 -2.09 -1.14
CA ILE A 90 -6.16 -1.77 0.14
C ILE A 90 -5.87 -0.30 0.46
N GLY A 91 -6.92 0.50 0.49
CA GLY A 91 -6.87 1.92 0.87
C GLY A 91 -7.24 2.16 2.33
N GLY A 92 -7.29 3.45 2.71
CA GLY A 92 -7.62 3.87 4.07
C GLY A 92 -6.49 3.68 5.08
N ASN A 93 -5.25 3.66 4.63
CA ASN A 93 -4.06 3.45 5.45
C ASN A 93 -3.65 4.68 6.27
N CYS A 94 -2.71 4.52 7.21
CA CYS A 94 -2.16 5.58 8.07
C CYS A 94 -3.21 6.36 8.88
N GLY A 95 -4.37 5.77 9.13
CA GLY A 95 -5.48 6.46 9.80
C GLY A 95 -6.16 7.54 8.96
N ILE A 96 -5.76 7.72 7.71
CA ILE A 96 -6.19 8.77 6.78
C ILE A 96 -6.95 8.14 5.61
N GLY A 97 -8.09 8.72 5.22
CA GLY A 97 -8.84 8.23 4.06
C GLY A 97 -10.27 8.76 4.00
N THR A 98 -11.11 8.06 3.26
CA THR A 98 -12.50 8.46 3.11
C THR A 98 -13.25 8.46 4.45
N ARG A 99 -14.07 9.48 4.68
CA ARG A 99 -14.89 9.61 5.90
C ARG A 99 -16.01 8.57 5.99
N LYS A 100 -16.36 7.92 4.88
CA LYS A 100 -17.48 6.97 4.77
C LYS A 100 -17.05 5.71 4.00
N PRO A 101 -16.22 4.85 4.61
CA PRO A 101 -15.62 3.71 3.90
C PRO A 101 -16.62 2.79 3.21
N VAL A 102 -17.70 2.42 3.87
CA VAL A 102 -18.74 1.53 3.28
C VAL A 102 -19.46 2.21 2.12
N GLU A 103 -19.79 3.52 2.22
CA GLU A 103 -20.41 4.26 1.12
C GLU A 103 -19.48 4.35 -0.09
N TYR A 104 -18.18 4.53 0.15
CA TYR A 104 -17.15 4.53 -0.89
C TYR A 104 -17.08 3.16 -1.59
N LEU A 105 -17.03 2.05 -0.84
CA LEU A 105 -17.06 0.70 -1.42
C LEU A 105 -18.33 0.43 -2.22
N ASN A 106 -19.49 0.94 -1.78
CA ASN A 106 -20.73 0.84 -2.54
C ASN A 106 -20.65 1.63 -3.87
N ALA A 107 -19.97 2.78 -3.88
CA ALA A 107 -19.73 3.54 -5.11
C ALA A 107 -18.78 2.79 -6.06
N VAL A 108 -17.73 2.14 -5.54
CA VAL A 108 -16.85 1.26 -6.32
C VAL A 108 -17.64 0.16 -7.02
N ASP A 109 -18.55 -0.51 -6.32
CA ASP A 109 -19.37 -1.59 -6.91
C ASP A 109 -20.34 -1.07 -7.97
N ARG A 110 -20.90 0.11 -7.75
CA ARG A 110 -21.90 0.71 -8.67
C ARG A 110 -21.25 1.27 -9.93
N LEU A 111 -20.14 1.98 -9.80
CA LEU A 111 -19.51 2.70 -10.91
C LEU A 111 -18.43 1.87 -11.62
N GLY A 112 -17.89 0.86 -10.95
CA GLY A 112 -16.66 0.20 -11.33
C GLY A 112 -15.43 1.02 -10.92
N TYR A 113 -14.28 0.37 -10.89
CA TYR A 113 -13.01 0.97 -10.46
C TYR A 113 -11.87 0.39 -11.29
N PRO A 114 -10.75 1.09 -11.51
CA PRO A 114 -9.64 0.56 -12.31
C PRO A 114 -9.07 -0.77 -11.81
N ILE A 115 -9.05 -0.99 -10.50
CA ILE A 115 -8.55 -2.18 -9.82
C ILE A 115 -9.55 -2.65 -8.76
N ASN A 116 -9.41 -3.86 -8.24
CA ASN A 116 -10.18 -4.29 -7.08
C ASN A 116 -9.72 -3.50 -5.86
N LEU A 117 -10.65 -3.01 -5.04
CA LEU A 117 -10.35 -2.13 -3.91
C LEU A 117 -11.00 -2.64 -2.62
N GLY A 118 -10.18 -2.91 -1.60
CA GLY A 118 -10.61 -3.02 -0.22
C GLY A 118 -10.30 -1.75 0.56
N LEU A 119 -11.03 -1.49 1.64
CA LEU A 119 -10.75 -0.37 2.53
C LEU A 119 -10.57 -0.83 3.97
N LEU A 120 -9.58 -0.26 4.63
CA LEU A 120 -9.53 -0.18 6.09
C LEU A 120 -10.47 0.93 6.55
N VAL A 121 -10.85 0.91 7.82
CA VAL A 121 -11.54 2.03 8.46
C VAL A 121 -10.47 2.99 8.98
N PRO A 122 -10.31 4.18 8.35
CA PRO A 122 -9.33 5.15 8.82
C PRO A 122 -9.74 5.71 10.19
N HIS A 123 -8.82 5.84 11.12
CA HIS A 123 -9.07 6.41 12.43
C HIS A 123 -9.67 7.82 12.36
N GLU A 124 -9.17 8.66 11.43
CA GLU A 124 -9.72 9.99 11.19
C GLU A 124 -11.23 9.95 10.88
N SER A 125 -11.71 8.94 10.13
CA SER A 125 -13.14 8.78 9.83
C SER A 125 -13.97 8.51 11.09
N ILE A 126 -13.38 7.78 12.05
CA ILE A 126 -14.01 7.48 13.34
C ILE A 126 -14.11 8.76 14.16
N ARG A 127 -13.00 9.48 14.36
CA ARG A 127 -12.99 10.76 15.10
C ARG A 127 -13.95 11.76 14.46
N TYR A 128 -13.91 11.91 13.14
CA TYR A 128 -14.78 12.84 12.40
C TYR A 128 -16.27 12.58 12.62
N ALA A 129 -16.68 11.33 12.80
CA ALA A 129 -18.09 10.97 13.04
C ALA A 129 -18.63 11.53 14.37
N PHE A 130 -17.76 11.90 15.31
CA PHE A 130 -18.11 12.41 16.63
C PHE A 130 -17.73 13.86 16.87
N GLY A 131 -17.02 14.50 15.95
CA GLY A 131 -16.66 15.93 16.04
C GLY A 131 -15.35 16.26 15.34
N ASP A 132 -14.95 17.51 15.43
CA ASP A 132 -13.67 18.03 14.94
C ASP A 132 -12.70 18.07 16.13
N PHE A 133 -11.99 16.98 16.37
CA PHE A 133 -11.06 16.86 17.47
C PHE A 133 -9.71 17.49 17.11
N ASN A 134 -9.10 18.14 18.11
CA ASN A 134 -7.71 18.57 18.00
C ASN A 134 -6.81 17.33 17.97
N LYS A 135 -6.06 17.15 16.90
CA LYS A 135 -5.18 15.98 16.70
C LYS A 135 -4.12 15.78 17.81
N TYR A 136 -3.79 16.81 18.57
CA TYR A 136 -2.82 16.76 19.67
C TYR A 136 -3.43 16.39 21.01
N GLU A 137 -4.76 16.36 21.11
CA GLU A 137 -5.47 16.11 22.36
C GLU A 137 -6.11 14.73 22.39
N PRO A 138 -6.14 14.06 23.57
CA PRO A 138 -6.86 12.80 23.70
C PRO A 138 -8.36 13.02 23.54
N VAL A 139 -9.04 12.01 23.00
CA VAL A 139 -10.51 11.98 22.98
C VAL A 139 -11.02 11.70 24.40
N ASP A 140 -12.12 12.36 24.78
CA ASP A 140 -12.79 12.08 26.04
C ASP A 140 -13.36 10.65 26.01
N HIS A 141 -13.19 9.93 27.13
CA HIS A 141 -13.69 8.57 27.31
C HIS A 141 -15.18 8.40 26.93
N PHE A 142 -15.97 9.44 27.12
CA PHE A 142 -17.39 9.46 26.75
C PHE A 142 -17.65 9.09 25.27
N TYR A 143 -16.72 9.37 24.36
CA TYR A 143 -16.88 9.08 22.94
C TYR A 143 -16.46 7.67 22.55
N ILE A 144 -15.68 6.96 23.37
CA ILE A 144 -15.05 5.68 23.01
C ILE A 144 -16.09 4.62 22.62
N ASP A 145 -17.17 4.47 23.36
CA ASP A 145 -18.18 3.47 23.02
C ASP A 145 -18.86 3.74 21.69
N GLY A 146 -19.18 5.01 21.41
CA GLY A 146 -19.71 5.38 20.09
C GLY A 146 -18.72 5.13 18.95
N MET A 147 -17.44 5.40 19.18
CA MET A 147 -16.38 5.14 18.19
C MET A 147 -16.26 3.62 17.89
N LYS A 148 -16.38 2.77 18.92
CA LYS A 148 -16.42 1.31 18.79
C LYS A 148 -17.63 0.85 17.96
N GLU A 149 -18.81 1.40 18.22
CA GLU A 149 -20.03 1.10 17.44
C GLU A 149 -19.89 1.53 15.97
N PHE A 150 -19.32 2.70 15.72
CA PHE A 150 -19.02 3.17 14.36
C PHE A 150 -18.09 2.20 13.65
N LEU A 151 -16.97 1.85 14.28
CA LEU A 151 -16.00 0.90 13.73
C LEU A 151 -16.69 -0.45 13.42
N GLN A 152 -17.45 -1.01 14.38
CA GLN A 152 -18.16 -2.27 14.18
C GLN A 152 -19.07 -2.21 12.94
N LYS A 153 -19.83 -1.14 12.77
CA LYS A 153 -20.71 -0.93 11.62
C LYS A 153 -19.95 -0.91 10.30
N GLN A 154 -18.76 -0.28 10.26
CA GLN A 154 -17.93 -0.27 9.04
C GLN A 154 -17.36 -1.67 8.74
N LEU A 155 -16.93 -2.41 9.76
CA LEU A 155 -16.45 -3.79 9.61
C LEU A 155 -17.56 -4.72 9.13
N ASP A 156 -18.78 -4.61 9.68
CA ASP A 156 -19.98 -5.35 9.24
C ASP A 156 -20.34 -5.02 7.78
N GLY A 157 -20.05 -3.79 7.34
CA GLY A 157 -20.20 -3.35 5.95
C GLY A 157 -19.14 -3.89 4.99
N GLY A 158 -18.18 -4.67 5.50
CA GLY A 158 -17.17 -5.37 4.71
C GLY A 158 -15.81 -4.69 4.63
N CYS A 159 -15.51 -3.68 5.46
CA CYS A 159 -14.16 -3.14 5.56
C CYS A 159 -13.17 -4.22 6.03
N ILE A 160 -11.95 -4.16 5.50
CA ILE A 160 -10.88 -5.15 5.70
C ILE A 160 -10.36 -5.14 7.14
N GLY A 161 -10.32 -3.97 7.77
CA GLY A 161 -9.75 -3.80 9.11
C GLY A 161 -9.81 -2.36 9.58
N LEU A 162 -8.98 -2.04 10.56
CA LEU A 162 -8.77 -0.72 11.14
C LEU A 162 -7.40 -0.18 10.73
N SER A 163 -7.27 1.13 10.51
CA SER A 163 -5.97 1.77 10.42
C SER A 163 -5.82 2.92 11.41
N LEU A 164 -4.66 3.00 12.05
CA LEU A 164 -4.27 4.07 12.96
C LEU A 164 -3.06 4.82 12.41
N GLY A 165 -3.09 6.15 12.48
CA GLY A 165 -1.97 7.02 12.14
C GLY A 165 -1.53 7.82 13.36
N ILE A 166 -0.79 7.21 14.28
CA ILE A 166 -0.53 7.78 15.60
C ILE A 166 0.39 9.00 15.52
N GLU A 167 1.32 9.06 14.55
CA GLU A 167 2.14 10.26 14.34
C GLU A 167 1.32 11.42 13.76
N TYR A 168 0.31 11.12 12.92
CA TYR A 168 -0.58 12.14 12.34
C TYR A 168 -1.56 12.71 13.37
N ASP A 169 -2.00 11.86 14.31
CA ASP A 169 -2.89 12.18 15.43
C ASP A 169 -2.20 11.90 16.78
N PRO A 170 -1.21 12.72 17.22
CA PRO A 170 -0.43 12.45 18.43
C PRO A 170 -1.26 12.34 19.73
N GLY A 171 -2.48 12.88 19.71
CA GLY A 171 -3.47 12.78 20.79
C GLY A 171 -4.02 11.38 21.03
N ILE A 172 -3.84 10.43 20.11
CA ILE A 172 -4.26 9.04 20.32
C ILE A 172 -3.52 8.45 21.52
N LYS A 173 -4.27 8.02 22.53
CA LYS A 173 -3.75 7.37 23.72
C LYS A 173 -4.01 5.87 23.68
N GLU A 174 -3.32 5.14 24.57
CA GLU A 174 -3.43 3.70 24.72
C GLU A 174 -4.88 3.23 24.82
N GLU A 175 -5.71 3.87 25.64
CA GLU A 175 -7.11 3.51 25.82
C GLU A 175 -7.89 3.55 24.50
N GLU A 176 -7.81 4.66 23.75
CA GLU A 176 -8.50 4.82 22.48
C GLU A 176 -8.02 3.78 21.46
N ALA A 177 -6.70 3.61 21.33
CA ALA A 177 -6.12 2.66 20.41
C ALA A 177 -6.53 1.21 20.74
N THR A 178 -6.37 0.78 22.00
CA THR A 178 -6.63 -0.61 22.40
C THR A 178 -8.11 -0.97 22.40
N GLU A 179 -8.99 -0.04 22.74
CA GLU A 179 -10.44 -0.26 22.66
C GLU A 179 -10.90 -0.48 21.21
N LEU A 180 -10.41 0.33 20.25
CA LEU A 180 -10.69 0.13 18.83
C LEU A 180 -10.03 -1.14 18.28
N MET A 181 -8.77 -1.40 18.62
CA MET A 181 -8.08 -2.63 18.21
C MET A 181 -8.78 -3.88 18.72
N SER A 182 -9.37 -3.85 19.92
CA SER A 182 -10.15 -4.95 20.48
C SER A 182 -11.40 -5.27 19.64
N ILE A 183 -12.04 -4.26 19.03
CA ILE A 183 -13.14 -4.49 18.08
C ILE A 183 -12.64 -5.17 16.81
N ALA A 184 -11.53 -4.71 16.25
CA ALA A 184 -10.94 -5.34 15.07
C ALA A 184 -10.53 -6.80 15.35
N ALA A 185 -9.89 -7.07 16.49
CA ALA A 185 -9.48 -8.41 16.93
C ALA A 185 -10.68 -9.37 17.08
N LYS A 186 -11.75 -8.94 17.75
CA LYS A 186 -13.00 -9.72 17.90
C LYS A 186 -13.64 -10.11 16.55
N ASN A 187 -13.45 -9.28 15.54
CA ASN A 187 -13.95 -9.50 14.18
C ASN A 187 -12.93 -10.23 13.29
N HIS A 188 -11.79 -10.68 13.83
CA HIS A 188 -10.70 -11.29 13.06
C HIS A 188 -10.22 -10.41 11.90
N LYS A 189 -10.16 -9.11 12.13
CA LYS A 189 -9.73 -8.09 11.16
C LYS A 189 -8.33 -7.61 11.48
N ILE A 190 -7.61 -7.21 10.43
CA ILE A 190 -6.28 -6.65 10.56
C ILE A 190 -6.32 -5.23 11.13
N VAL A 191 -5.29 -4.87 11.88
CA VAL A 191 -5.03 -3.49 12.29
C VAL A 191 -3.71 -3.05 11.67
N THR A 192 -3.73 -1.99 10.86
CA THR A 192 -2.52 -1.37 10.32
C THR A 192 -2.18 -0.12 11.13
N ILE A 193 -0.91 0.08 11.46
CA ILE A 193 -0.51 1.21 12.28
C ILE A 193 0.70 1.92 11.68
N HIS A 194 0.53 3.21 11.36
CA HIS A 194 1.60 4.17 11.27
C HIS A 194 1.97 4.57 12.70
N GLN A 195 3.15 4.18 13.16
CA GLN A 195 3.61 4.33 14.55
C GLN A 195 3.72 5.80 14.99
N ARG A 196 3.89 6.04 16.30
CA ARG A 196 3.87 7.37 16.90
C ARG A 196 5.03 8.27 16.50
N SER A 197 6.20 7.72 16.27
CA SER A 197 7.39 8.47 15.91
C SER A 197 8.38 7.61 15.15
N ASP A 198 9.12 8.23 14.30
CA ASP A 198 10.23 7.71 13.53
C ASP A 198 11.60 8.10 14.14
N GLY A 199 12.68 7.85 13.41
CA GLY A 199 14.03 8.22 13.83
C GLY A 199 14.47 7.58 15.13
N ASN A 200 15.05 8.36 16.03
CA ASN A 200 15.61 7.88 17.31
C ASN A 200 14.55 7.37 18.31
N GLN A 201 13.27 7.64 18.06
CA GLN A 201 12.15 7.15 18.87
C GLN A 201 11.45 5.94 18.24
N SER A 202 11.91 5.46 17.09
CA SER A 202 11.25 4.36 16.38
C SER A 202 11.19 3.07 17.21
N VAL A 203 12.22 2.73 17.94
CA VAL A 203 12.25 1.53 18.80
C VAL A 203 11.14 1.57 19.85
N SER A 204 11.04 2.66 20.63
CA SER A 204 9.99 2.80 21.64
C SER A 204 8.59 2.86 21.05
N SER A 205 8.46 3.45 19.86
CA SER A 205 7.18 3.50 19.14
C SER A 205 6.73 2.12 18.61
N ILE A 206 7.68 1.28 18.19
CA ILE A 206 7.41 -0.11 17.82
C ILE A 206 7.00 -0.93 19.03
N GLU A 207 7.70 -0.80 20.15
CA GLU A 207 7.33 -1.48 21.42
C GLU A 207 5.94 -1.06 21.89
N GLU A 208 5.58 0.23 21.78
CA GLU A 208 4.24 0.75 22.11
C GLU A 208 3.15 -0.01 21.34
N ILE A 209 3.23 -0.06 20.00
CA ILE A 209 2.19 -0.69 19.19
C ILE A 209 2.17 -2.21 19.29
N ILE A 210 3.31 -2.85 19.55
CA ILE A 210 3.38 -4.28 19.84
C ILE A 210 2.68 -4.59 21.16
N ASN A 211 2.86 -3.75 22.19
CA ASN A 211 2.18 -3.92 23.47
C ASN A 211 0.66 -3.75 23.30
N TYR A 212 0.19 -2.82 22.48
CA TYR A 212 -1.23 -2.70 22.13
C TYR A 212 -1.76 -3.97 21.46
N ALA A 213 -1.02 -4.51 20.48
CA ALA A 213 -1.40 -5.74 19.81
C ALA A 213 -1.41 -6.94 20.76
N ALA A 214 -0.44 -7.03 21.68
CA ALA A 214 -0.35 -8.11 22.66
C ALA A 214 -1.51 -8.07 23.67
N SER A 215 -1.92 -6.87 24.11
CA SER A 215 -3.03 -6.71 25.07
C SER A 215 -4.40 -6.97 24.47
N THR A 216 -4.55 -6.81 23.14
CA THR A 216 -5.83 -6.92 22.42
C THR A 216 -5.93 -8.20 21.57
N GLU A 217 -4.85 -8.98 21.47
CA GLU A 217 -4.72 -10.11 20.54
C GLU A 217 -4.98 -9.73 19.06
N ALA A 218 -4.74 -8.45 18.70
CA ALA A 218 -4.98 -7.96 17.36
C ALA A 218 -3.91 -8.45 16.38
N SER A 219 -4.33 -8.75 15.14
CA SER A 219 -3.44 -8.99 14.01
C SER A 219 -2.84 -7.66 13.56
N LEU A 220 -1.57 -7.40 13.92
CA LEU A 220 -0.89 -6.11 13.70
C LEU A 220 -0.11 -6.11 12.39
N GLN A 221 -0.32 -5.10 11.55
CA GLN A 221 0.52 -4.75 10.42
C GLN A 221 1.20 -3.39 10.68
N ILE A 222 2.52 -3.38 10.74
CA ILE A 222 3.30 -2.15 10.90
C ILE A 222 3.48 -1.52 9.53
N SER A 223 3.02 -0.28 9.37
CA SER A 223 3.00 0.44 8.11
C SER A 223 4.39 0.96 7.72
N HIS A 224 4.75 0.83 6.45
CA HIS A 224 5.93 1.40 5.79
C HIS A 224 7.19 1.50 6.69
N LEU A 225 7.54 0.38 7.36
CA LEU A 225 8.67 0.32 8.29
C LEU A 225 9.97 0.89 7.68
N SER A 226 10.14 0.72 6.34
CA SER A 226 11.29 1.24 5.59
C SER A 226 11.46 2.75 5.73
N SER A 227 10.38 3.53 5.89
CA SER A 227 10.48 4.98 6.08
C SER A 227 10.57 5.40 7.54
N MET A 228 9.99 4.62 8.45
CA MET A 228 9.93 5.00 9.87
C MET A 228 11.20 4.66 10.65
N CYS A 229 11.96 3.64 10.20
CA CYS A 229 13.08 3.08 10.96
C CYS A 229 14.42 3.15 10.25
N SER A 230 14.51 3.73 9.03
CA SER A 230 15.78 3.82 8.26
C SER A 230 16.64 5.04 8.67
N PHE A 231 16.86 5.17 9.99
CA PHE A 231 17.66 6.23 10.61
C PHE A 231 18.68 5.69 11.61
N GLY A 232 19.17 4.46 11.40
CA GLY A 232 20.12 3.77 12.26
C GLY A 232 19.51 2.69 13.16
N ASN A 233 18.21 2.41 13.07
CA ASN A 233 17.48 1.55 13.99
C ASN A 233 16.88 0.29 13.35
N MET A 234 17.02 0.08 12.06
CA MET A 234 16.30 -0.97 11.33
C MET A 234 16.61 -2.38 11.84
N GLU A 235 17.88 -2.69 12.09
CA GLU A 235 18.30 -4.01 12.58
C GLU A 235 17.68 -4.34 13.94
N GLU A 236 17.73 -3.37 14.87
CA GLU A 236 17.15 -3.52 16.21
C GLU A 236 15.64 -3.71 16.14
N VAL A 237 14.94 -2.89 15.36
CA VAL A 237 13.48 -2.96 15.21
C VAL A 237 13.05 -4.29 14.58
N ILE A 238 13.71 -4.77 13.54
CA ILE A 238 13.41 -6.07 12.94
C ILE A 238 13.63 -7.20 13.95
N SER A 239 14.72 -7.12 14.74
CA SER A 239 15.00 -8.12 15.79
C SER A 239 13.91 -8.16 16.86
N ILE A 240 13.39 -6.99 17.27
CA ILE A 240 12.26 -6.89 18.20
C ILE A 240 11.02 -7.55 17.59
N ILE A 241 10.62 -7.16 16.37
CA ILE A 241 9.45 -7.71 15.69
C ILE A 241 9.55 -9.25 15.61
N ASP A 242 10.67 -9.77 15.14
CA ASP A 242 10.87 -11.21 15.01
C ASP A 242 10.83 -11.95 16.34
N SER A 243 11.35 -11.32 17.42
CA SER A 243 11.27 -11.88 18.77
C SER A 243 9.83 -12.08 19.26
N TYR A 244 8.95 -11.10 18.97
CA TYR A 244 7.54 -11.20 19.33
C TYR A 244 6.76 -12.17 18.43
N ARG A 245 7.10 -12.25 17.15
CA ARG A 245 6.56 -13.26 16.22
C ARG A 245 6.91 -14.68 16.68
N MET A 246 8.14 -14.91 17.13
CA MET A 246 8.55 -16.20 17.71
C MET A 246 7.78 -16.57 18.98
N LYS A 247 7.29 -15.57 19.72
CA LYS A 247 6.40 -15.76 20.89
C LYS A 247 4.94 -16.00 20.49
N GLY A 248 4.61 -15.99 19.19
CA GLY A 248 3.29 -16.29 18.67
C GLY A 248 2.39 -15.09 18.40
N LEU A 249 2.88 -13.84 18.51
CA LEU A 249 2.10 -12.67 18.13
C LEU A 249 1.98 -12.59 16.58
N ASP A 250 0.77 -12.28 16.10
CA ASP A 250 0.52 -12.07 14.68
C ASP A 250 0.91 -10.65 14.25
N ILE A 251 2.20 -10.48 13.94
CA ILE A 251 2.77 -9.20 13.52
C ILE A 251 3.35 -9.32 12.11
N GLY A 252 2.95 -8.43 11.21
CA GLY A 252 3.57 -8.20 9.92
C GLY A 252 4.09 -6.77 9.80
N PHE A 253 4.86 -6.51 8.77
CA PHE A 253 5.26 -5.15 8.40
C PHE A 253 5.41 -5.03 6.88
N ASP A 254 5.32 -3.80 6.40
CA ASP A 254 5.52 -3.47 4.99
C ASP A 254 6.54 -2.35 4.81
N GLY A 255 6.93 -2.13 3.57
CA GLY A 255 7.85 -1.09 3.19
C GLY A 255 7.88 -0.91 1.69
N TYR A 256 8.45 0.20 1.24
CA TYR A 256 8.60 0.53 -0.17
C TYR A 256 10.07 0.76 -0.57
N PRO A 257 10.45 0.49 -1.83
CA PRO A 257 11.84 0.50 -2.29
C PRO A 257 12.31 1.90 -2.74
N TYR A 258 12.04 2.93 -1.93
CA TYR A 258 12.50 4.31 -2.18
C TYR A 258 13.17 4.88 -0.94
N TYR A 259 14.13 5.79 -1.15
CA TYR A 259 15.00 6.34 -0.10
C TYR A 259 14.57 7.72 0.39
N ALA A 260 13.35 8.12 0.03
CA ALA A 260 12.69 9.31 0.53
C ALA A 260 11.26 8.99 0.95
N PHE A 261 10.76 9.67 1.96
CA PHE A 261 9.34 9.63 2.29
C PHE A 261 8.60 10.86 1.76
N CYS A 262 7.27 10.80 1.75
CA CYS A 262 6.43 11.91 1.29
C CYS A 262 5.17 11.99 2.15
N THR A 263 4.89 13.18 2.68
CA THR A 263 3.66 13.45 3.42
C THR A 263 3.29 14.94 3.35
N PHE A 264 2.10 15.28 3.89
CA PHE A 264 1.62 16.64 3.94
C PHE A 264 2.47 17.51 4.87
N LEU A 265 2.82 18.71 4.40
CA LEU A 265 3.65 19.66 5.13
C LEU A 265 3.01 20.10 6.46
N GLY A 266 1.68 20.16 6.54
CA GLY A 266 0.92 20.50 7.75
C GLY A 266 0.81 19.37 8.76
N SER A 267 1.32 18.16 8.45
CA SER A 267 1.26 17.02 9.36
C SER A 267 2.15 17.22 10.59
N ALA A 268 1.91 16.43 11.65
CA ALA A 268 2.74 16.47 12.85
C ALA A 268 4.16 15.91 12.62
N VAL A 269 4.37 15.17 11.55
CA VAL A 269 5.71 14.69 11.11
C VAL A 269 6.72 15.83 11.05
N PHE A 270 6.29 17.01 10.57
CA PHE A 270 7.12 18.20 10.39
C PHE A 270 6.97 19.24 11.52
N ASP A 271 6.54 18.82 12.70
CA ASP A 271 6.52 19.71 13.86
C ASP A 271 7.92 20.20 14.24
N GLU A 272 7.99 21.26 15.01
CA GLU A 272 9.27 21.85 15.40
C GLU A 272 10.17 20.81 16.09
N GLY A 273 11.42 20.73 15.63
CA GLY A 273 12.38 19.75 16.14
C GLY A 273 12.36 18.40 15.41
N PHE A 274 11.65 18.26 14.27
CA PHE A 274 11.55 16.97 13.58
C PHE A 274 12.92 16.44 13.06
N LEU A 275 13.86 17.31 12.66
CA LEU A 275 15.18 16.88 12.21
C LEU A 275 16.04 16.33 13.34
N GLU A 276 15.84 16.82 14.56
CA GLU A 276 16.53 16.32 15.76
C GLU A 276 16.16 14.85 16.05
N LYS A 277 14.95 14.39 15.68
CA LYS A 277 14.56 12.97 15.77
C LYS A 277 15.45 12.06 14.94
N TYR A 278 16.02 12.58 13.85
CA TYR A 278 16.91 11.84 12.94
C TYR A 278 18.40 12.06 13.26
N ASN A 279 18.72 12.83 14.29
CA ASN A 279 20.07 13.31 14.60
C ASN A 279 20.68 14.16 13.47
N TYR A 280 19.83 14.93 12.76
CA TYR A 280 20.20 15.80 11.63
C TYR A 280 20.18 17.27 12.05
N GLY A 281 21.08 18.06 11.48
CA GLY A 281 21.17 19.50 11.68
C GLY A 281 20.32 20.30 10.69
N ASP A 282 20.34 21.63 10.84
CA ASP A 282 19.55 22.56 10.01
C ASP A 282 19.95 22.51 8.51
N GLU A 283 21.14 21.98 8.16
CA GLU A 283 21.56 21.77 6.77
C GLU A 283 20.67 20.77 6.02
N TYR A 284 19.99 19.88 6.72
CA TYR A 284 19.09 18.89 6.12
C TYR A 284 17.76 19.48 5.62
N TYR A 285 17.40 20.73 5.98
CA TYR A 285 16.26 21.39 5.32
C TYR A 285 16.42 21.47 3.80
N ALA A 286 17.67 21.52 3.28
CA ALA A 286 17.97 21.48 1.85
C ALA A 286 17.66 20.13 1.18
N LYS A 287 17.38 19.08 1.96
CA LYS A 287 16.95 17.75 1.49
C LYS A 287 15.42 17.59 1.40
N LEU A 288 14.68 18.63 1.74
CA LEU A 288 13.24 18.68 1.67
C LEU A 288 12.82 19.37 0.38
N HIS A 289 11.94 18.74 -0.37
CA HIS A 289 11.49 19.23 -1.67
C HIS A 289 9.97 19.25 -1.73
N VAL A 290 9.39 20.32 -2.28
CA VAL A 290 7.96 20.26 -2.64
C VAL A 290 7.80 19.21 -3.74
N ALA A 291 6.94 18.23 -3.50
CA ALA A 291 6.58 17.26 -4.52
C ALA A 291 5.95 17.98 -5.71
N SER A 292 6.26 17.60 -6.90
CA SER A 292 5.79 18.12 -8.20
C SER A 292 4.76 19.29 -8.20
N GLY A 293 4.47 19.89 -9.33
CA GLY A 293 3.51 20.99 -9.47
C GLY A 293 4.16 22.39 -9.41
N ASP A 294 3.34 23.43 -9.34
CA ASP A 294 3.77 24.83 -9.51
C ASP A 294 4.73 25.34 -8.42
N LEU A 295 4.74 24.66 -7.26
CA LEU A 295 5.60 25.01 -6.12
C LEU A 295 6.92 24.23 -6.11
N GLN A 296 7.19 23.40 -7.12
CA GLN A 296 8.42 22.63 -7.25
C GLN A 296 9.65 23.56 -7.40
N GLY A 297 10.79 23.15 -6.83
CA GLY A 297 12.03 23.90 -6.94
C GLY A 297 12.25 24.95 -5.85
N ILE A 298 11.36 25.04 -4.87
CA ILE A 298 11.57 25.88 -3.68
C ILE A 298 12.65 25.21 -2.82
N GLU A 299 13.70 25.99 -2.52
CA GLU A 299 14.76 25.57 -1.60
C GLU A 299 14.42 26.00 -0.17
N PHE A 300 14.64 25.08 0.79
CA PHE A 300 14.36 25.32 2.18
C PHE A 300 15.61 25.52 3.03
N ASN A 301 15.52 26.48 3.95
CA ASN A 301 16.21 26.50 5.22
C ASN A 301 15.14 26.50 6.34
N LYS A 302 15.53 26.44 7.59
CA LYS A 302 14.61 26.38 8.72
C LYS A 302 13.53 27.48 8.70
N GLU A 303 13.93 28.75 8.49
CA GLU A 303 13.00 29.88 8.47
C GLU A 303 12.01 29.81 7.30
N THR A 304 12.53 29.57 6.09
CA THR A 304 11.69 29.49 4.88
C THR A 304 10.76 28.27 4.92
N PHE A 305 11.20 27.15 5.50
CA PHE A 305 10.39 25.96 5.66
C PHE A 305 9.15 26.20 6.55
N TYR A 306 9.35 26.71 7.77
CA TYR A 306 8.20 26.94 8.67
C TYR A 306 7.29 28.08 8.19
N LYS A 307 7.83 29.08 7.50
CA LYS A 307 7.02 30.10 6.83
C LYS A 307 6.15 29.46 5.73
N PHE A 308 6.74 28.61 4.90
CA PHE A 308 6.05 27.93 3.82
C PHE A 308 5.01 26.93 4.36
N ARG A 309 5.34 26.17 5.40
CA ARG A 309 4.43 25.26 6.12
C ARG A 309 3.14 25.96 6.57
N LYS A 310 3.27 27.14 7.13
CA LYS A 310 2.11 27.94 7.58
C LYS A 310 1.21 28.39 6.43
N GLN A 311 1.79 28.62 5.25
CA GLN A 311 1.07 29.13 4.08
C GLN A 311 0.48 28.01 3.21
N ASN A 312 1.12 26.84 3.19
CA ASN A 312 0.80 25.73 2.29
C ASN A 312 0.77 24.39 3.06
N PRO A 313 -0.09 24.23 4.09
CA PRO A 313 -0.11 23.01 4.90
C PRO A 313 -0.49 21.76 4.10
N GLU A 314 -1.24 21.92 3.01
CA GLU A 314 -1.68 20.84 2.12
C GLU A 314 -0.63 20.44 1.06
N ALA A 315 0.51 21.14 0.98
CA ALA A 315 1.56 20.78 0.04
C ALA A 315 2.20 19.45 0.46
N LEU A 316 2.50 18.59 -0.51
CA LEU A 316 3.27 17.37 -0.28
C LEU A 316 4.77 17.67 -0.30
N ILE A 317 5.47 17.19 0.71
CA ILE A 317 6.92 17.30 0.84
C ILE A 317 7.56 15.93 0.68
N ILE A 318 8.55 15.85 -0.19
CA ILE A 318 9.47 14.72 -0.30
C ILE A 318 10.67 15.02 0.57
N ALA A 319 10.99 14.10 1.47
CA ALA A 319 12.12 14.20 2.38
C ALA A 319 13.15 13.11 2.06
N ASP A 320 14.27 13.52 1.42
CA ASP A 320 15.38 12.65 1.03
C ASP A 320 16.33 12.45 2.23
N LEU A 321 15.84 11.69 3.21
CA LEU A 321 16.45 11.55 4.53
C LEU A 321 16.76 10.10 4.92
N LEU A 322 16.29 9.08 4.17
CA LEU A 322 16.36 7.68 4.56
C LEU A 322 17.72 7.05 4.24
N ASN A 323 18.18 6.15 5.12
CA ASN A 323 19.36 5.34 4.85
C ASN A 323 19.04 4.23 3.85
N GLU A 324 19.70 4.26 2.69
CA GLU A 324 19.46 3.30 1.60
C GLU A 324 19.68 1.84 2.02
N GLY A 325 20.74 1.57 2.79
CA GLY A 325 21.04 0.21 3.25
C GLY A 325 19.99 -0.36 4.17
N GLU A 326 19.40 0.48 5.02
CA GLU A 326 18.33 0.08 5.94
C GLU A 326 16.99 -0.10 5.23
N VAL A 327 16.69 0.73 4.22
CA VAL A 327 15.53 0.50 3.34
C VAL A 327 15.68 -0.84 2.62
N ASP A 328 16.86 -1.10 2.04
CA ASP A 328 17.13 -2.39 1.38
C ASP A 328 17.01 -3.56 2.36
N GLN A 329 17.50 -3.43 3.59
CA GLN A 329 17.35 -4.45 4.65
C GLN A 329 15.87 -4.73 4.95
N CYS A 330 15.03 -3.71 5.10
CA CYS A 330 13.60 -3.85 5.30
C CYS A 330 12.92 -4.57 4.13
N VAL A 331 13.13 -4.06 2.91
CA VAL A 331 12.47 -4.57 1.68
C VAL A 331 12.88 -6.01 1.38
N THR A 332 14.14 -6.39 1.66
CA THR A 332 14.64 -7.75 1.40
C THR A 332 14.32 -8.75 2.51
N HIS A 333 13.86 -8.30 3.67
CA HIS A 333 13.51 -9.21 4.76
C HIS A 333 12.46 -10.24 4.31
N PRO A 334 12.61 -11.55 4.62
CA PRO A 334 11.74 -12.61 4.07
C PRO A 334 10.25 -12.40 4.27
N THR A 335 9.85 -11.77 5.35
CA THR A 335 8.45 -11.59 5.72
C THR A 335 7.90 -10.18 5.44
N ALA A 336 8.74 -9.27 4.96
CA ALA A 336 8.29 -7.94 4.55
C ALA A 336 7.39 -8.03 3.32
N ILE A 337 6.30 -7.28 3.35
CA ILE A 337 5.44 -7.04 2.20
C ILE A 337 5.91 -5.75 1.52
N VAL A 338 5.94 -5.75 0.19
CA VAL A 338 6.26 -4.51 -0.53
C VAL A 338 4.98 -3.83 -0.97
N VAL A 339 4.90 -2.54 -0.63
CA VAL A 339 3.73 -1.69 -0.86
C VAL A 339 4.15 -0.39 -1.53
N SER A 340 3.20 0.36 -2.07
CA SER A 340 3.52 1.65 -2.69
C SER A 340 3.52 2.81 -1.70
N ASP A 341 2.65 2.80 -0.71
CA ASP A 341 2.30 3.97 0.08
C ASP A 341 1.98 5.17 -0.83
N GLY A 342 1.31 4.86 -1.95
CA GLY A 342 1.00 5.82 -3.01
C GLY A 342 0.00 6.85 -2.54
N LEU A 343 0.38 8.11 -2.64
CA LEU A 343 -0.43 9.28 -2.32
C LEU A 343 -0.24 10.33 -3.38
N TYR A 344 -1.35 10.80 -3.96
CA TYR A 344 -1.37 11.94 -4.88
C TYR A 344 -2.40 12.97 -4.41
N SER A 345 -2.03 14.24 -4.44
CA SER A 345 -2.90 15.34 -4.06
C SER A 345 -2.57 16.59 -4.86
N ASN A 346 -3.58 17.25 -5.44
CA ASN A 346 -3.45 18.53 -6.15
C ASN A 346 -2.34 18.54 -7.23
N GLY A 347 -2.20 17.45 -7.99
CA GLY A 347 -1.16 17.29 -9.00
C GLY A 347 0.25 17.05 -8.44
N GLN A 348 0.37 16.82 -7.14
CA GLN A 348 1.61 16.48 -6.45
C GLN A 348 1.65 15.01 -6.07
N GLY A 349 2.84 14.44 -5.93
CA GLY A 349 3.02 13.06 -5.49
C GLY A 349 4.47 12.61 -5.48
N HIS A 350 4.66 11.41 -4.98
CA HIS A 350 5.94 10.72 -4.94
C HIS A 350 5.98 9.64 -6.04
N PRO A 351 7.13 9.40 -6.72
CA PRO A 351 7.24 8.36 -7.76
C PRO A 351 6.85 6.95 -7.30
N ARG A 352 6.83 6.68 -5.98
CA ARG A 352 6.39 5.39 -5.43
C ARG A 352 4.96 5.01 -5.85
N GLY A 353 4.06 5.98 -6.04
CA GLY A 353 2.69 5.74 -6.49
C GLY A 353 2.57 5.28 -7.93
N SER A 354 3.63 5.40 -8.75
CA SER A 354 3.65 4.95 -10.16
C SER A 354 4.78 3.99 -10.50
N GLY A 355 5.71 3.70 -9.55
CA GLY A 355 6.93 2.97 -9.87
C GLY A 355 7.27 1.80 -8.93
N THR A 356 6.65 1.65 -7.78
CA THR A 356 7.09 0.72 -6.71
C THR A 356 7.28 -0.72 -7.18
N PHE A 357 6.30 -1.32 -7.81
CA PHE A 357 6.36 -2.74 -8.18
C PHE A 357 7.34 -3.01 -9.33
N PRO A 358 7.34 -2.20 -10.40
CA PRO A 358 8.40 -2.26 -11.41
C PRO A 358 9.80 -2.03 -10.84
N ARG A 359 9.98 -1.07 -9.91
CA ARG A 359 11.25 -0.79 -9.24
C ARG A 359 11.74 -1.98 -8.40
N LEU A 360 10.85 -2.63 -7.65
CA LEU A 360 11.22 -3.84 -6.91
C LEU A 360 11.86 -4.89 -7.82
N ILE A 361 11.24 -5.13 -8.98
CA ILE A 361 11.75 -6.13 -9.93
C ILE A 361 13.02 -5.62 -10.61
N HIS A 362 13.02 -4.37 -11.13
CA HIS A 362 14.15 -3.82 -11.85
C HIS A 362 15.38 -3.64 -10.96
N GLU A 363 15.23 -2.94 -9.82
CA GLU A 363 16.36 -2.59 -8.97
C GLU A 363 16.82 -3.77 -8.10
N TYR A 364 15.89 -4.49 -7.45
CA TYR A 364 16.28 -5.49 -6.46
C TYR A 364 16.56 -6.86 -7.08
N VAL A 365 15.89 -7.22 -8.19
CA VAL A 365 16.09 -8.52 -8.86
C VAL A 365 17.10 -8.39 -9.99
N VAL A 366 16.93 -7.42 -10.91
CA VAL A 366 17.76 -7.36 -12.13
C VAL A 366 19.10 -6.65 -11.86
N ASN A 367 19.09 -5.46 -11.26
CA ASN A 367 20.29 -4.63 -11.08
C ASN A 367 21.12 -5.05 -9.87
N LYS A 368 20.59 -4.90 -8.65
CA LYS A 368 21.29 -5.21 -7.39
C LYS A 368 21.44 -6.71 -7.14
N LYS A 369 20.52 -7.53 -7.64
CA LYS A 369 20.49 -9.00 -7.46
C LYS A 369 20.48 -9.44 -5.99
N ILE A 370 19.81 -8.68 -5.14
CA ILE A 370 19.65 -8.94 -3.71
C ILE A 370 18.32 -9.61 -3.36
N LEU A 371 17.41 -9.75 -4.34
CA LEU A 371 16.21 -10.58 -4.28
C LEU A 371 16.17 -11.54 -5.48
N THR A 372 15.61 -12.72 -5.28
CA THR A 372 15.19 -13.58 -6.40
C THR A 372 13.87 -13.07 -6.98
N LEU A 373 13.60 -13.35 -8.26
CA LEU A 373 12.33 -12.98 -8.87
C LEU A 373 11.14 -13.60 -8.13
N ASP A 374 11.27 -14.85 -7.69
CA ASP A 374 10.24 -15.54 -6.90
C ASP A 374 9.91 -14.80 -5.60
N ALA A 375 10.94 -14.43 -4.83
CA ALA A 375 10.75 -13.70 -3.58
C ALA A 375 10.12 -12.31 -3.84
N ALA A 376 10.52 -11.63 -4.91
CA ALA A 376 9.92 -10.35 -5.27
C ALA A 376 8.43 -10.50 -5.60
N ILE A 377 8.06 -11.48 -6.44
CA ILE A 377 6.65 -11.75 -6.79
C ILE A 377 5.86 -12.20 -5.57
N GLU A 378 6.43 -13.05 -4.70
CA GLU A 378 5.77 -13.47 -3.45
C GLU A 378 5.39 -12.28 -2.55
N LYS A 379 6.30 -11.29 -2.41
CA LYS A 379 6.13 -10.08 -1.60
C LYS A 379 5.01 -9.15 -2.09
N ILE A 380 4.64 -9.24 -3.35
CA ILE A 380 3.64 -8.36 -3.99
C ILE A 380 2.41 -9.12 -4.50
N THR A 381 2.28 -10.42 -4.18
CA THR A 381 1.13 -11.24 -4.59
C THR A 381 0.61 -12.08 -3.42
N TYR A 382 1.28 -13.17 -3.10
CA TYR A 382 0.85 -14.15 -2.11
C TYR A 382 0.91 -13.63 -0.67
N LEU A 383 1.99 -12.97 -0.27
CA LEU A 383 2.13 -12.46 1.10
C LEU A 383 1.07 -11.42 1.45
N PRO A 384 0.82 -10.36 0.64
CA PRO A 384 -0.25 -9.41 0.94
C PRO A 384 -1.64 -10.07 0.91
N ALA A 385 -1.94 -10.95 -0.05
CA ALA A 385 -3.22 -11.68 -0.09
C ALA A 385 -3.45 -12.49 1.19
N LYS A 386 -2.45 -13.26 1.61
CA LYS A 386 -2.48 -14.04 2.83
C LYS A 386 -2.64 -13.16 4.07
N ARG A 387 -1.94 -12.02 4.12
CA ARG A 387 -1.95 -11.10 5.26
C ARG A 387 -3.33 -10.51 5.52
N VAL A 388 -4.05 -10.15 4.47
CA VAL A 388 -5.41 -9.61 4.58
C VAL A 388 -6.50 -10.68 4.42
N GLY A 389 -6.12 -11.97 4.28
CA GLY A 389 -7.03 -13.11 4.23
C GLY A 389 -7.84 -13.23 2.93
N LEU A 390 -7.26 -12.87 1.78
CA LEU A 390 -7.85 -12.98 0.45
C LEU A 390 -7.44 -14.28 -0.24
N SER A 391 -8.12 -15.38 0.08
CA SER A 391 -7.76 -16.73 -0.38
C SER A 391 -7.87 -16.95 -1.89
N GLU A 392 -8.70 -16.17 -2.58
CA GLU A 392 -8.91 -16.29 -4.03
C GLU A 392 -8.02 -15.33 -4.85
N LYS A 393 -7.13 -14.57 -4.19
CA LYS A 393 -6.21 -13.62 -4.82
C LYS A 393 -4.75 -13.96 -4.54
N GLY A 394 -3.83 -13.38 -5.31
CA GLY A 394 -2.39 -13.63 -5.16
C GLY A 394 -1.95 -15.05 -5.54
N THR A 395 -2.75 -15.77 -6.34
CA THR A 395 -2.53 -17.15 -6.78
C THR A 395 -3.13 -17.38 -8.16
N LEU A 396 -2.61 -18.36 -8.91
CA LEU A 396 -3.20 -18.87 -10.15
C LEU A 396 -3.85 -20.24 -9.97
N SER A 397 -4.26 -20.57 -8.76
CA SER A 397 -4.99 -21.82 -8.48
C SER A 397 -6.31 -21.87 -9.24
N ALA A 398 -6.73 -23.07 -9.66
CA ALA A 398 -8.06 -23.26 -10.23
C ALA A 398 -9.15 -22.78 -9.24
N GLY A 399 -10.09 -21.97 -9.73
CA GLY A 399 -11.14 -21.32 -8.93
C GLY A 399 -10.77 -19.97 -8.35
N ALA A 400 -9.50 -19.59 -8.34
CA ALA A 400 -9.08 -18.24 -7.93
C ALA A 400 -9.58 -17.17 -8.92
N ASP A 401 -9.64 -15.92 -8.48
CA ASP A 401 -9.93 -14.79 -9.34
C ASP A 401 -8.89 -14.69 -10.47
N ALA A 402 -9.35 -14.47 -11.69
CA ALA A 402 -8.46 -14.30 -12.83
C ALA A 402 -7.91 -12.86 -12.86
N ASP A 403 -7.13 -12.54 -11.82
CA ASP A 403 -6.34 -11.32 -11.67
C ASP A 403 -4.89 -11.66 -11.99
N ILE A 404 -4.37 -11.16 -13.10
CA ILE A 404 -3.08 -11.59 -13.67
C ILE A 404 -2.28 -10.40 -14.15
N THR A 405 -0.98 -10.40 -13.87
CA THR A 405 -0.03 -9.45 -14.44
C THR A 405 0.96 -10.17 -15.34
N ILE A 406 1.10 -9.66 -16.57
CA ILE A 406 2.03 -10.20 -17.58
C ILE A 406 3.05 -9.11 -17.90
N PHE A 407 4.35 -9.42 -17.75
CA PHE A 407 5.41 -8.44 -17.95
C PHE A 407 6.66 -9.02 -18.61
N ALA A 408 7.43 -8.16 -19.25
CA ALA A 408 8.73 -8.47 -19.84
C ALA A 408 9.84 -8.18 -18.83
N LEU A 409 10.54 -9.21 -18.35
CA LEU A 409 11.56 -9.07 -17.29
C LEU A 409 12.75 -8.21 -17.73
N ASP A 410 13.08 -8.22 -19.02
CA ASP A 410 14.17 -7.44 -19.63
C ASP A 410 13.80 -5.97 -19.89
N LYS A 411 12.51 -5.60 -19.77
CA LYS A 411 11.99 -4.25 -20.04
C LYS A 411 11.36 -3.59 -18.83
N ILE A 412 11.04 -4.36 -17.78
CA ILE A 412 10.33 -3.81 -16.63
C ILE A 412 11.20 -2.81 -15.88
N LYS A 413 10.66 -1.59 -15.71
CA LYS A 413 11.36 -0.50 -15.06
C LYS A 413 10.40 0.57 -14.58
N ASP A 414 10.70 1.17 -13.41
CA ASP A 414 10.10 2.42 -12.98
C ASP A 414 10.67 3.60 -13.79
N GLU A 415 9.79 4.37 -14.40
CA GLU A 415 10.15 5.56 -15.18
C GLU A 415 9.79 6.85 -14.45
N ALA A 416 9.03 6.74 -13.36
CA ALA A 416 8.65 7.87 -12.54
C ALA A 416 9.84 8.46 -11.79
N THR A 417 9.91 9.79 -11.73
CA THR A 417 10.93 10.56 -11.02
C THR A 417 10.27 11.53 -10.06
N TYR A 418 11.04 12.16 -9.19
CA TYR A 418 10.53 13.22 -8.31
C TYR A 418 10.00 14.43 -9.08
N GLN A 419 10.46 14.67 -10.32
CA GLN A 419 9.98 15.73 -11.21
C GLN A 419 8.75 15.29 -12.00
N GLU A 420 8.66 14.01 -12.36
CA GLU A 420 7.57 13.42 -13.15
C GLU A 420 6.99 12.19 -12.42
N PRO A 421 6.32 12.37 -11.25
CA PRO A 421 5.91 11.26 -10.39
C PRO A 421 4.79 10.38 -10.98
N PHE A 422 4.09 10.87 -12.00
CA PHE A 422 2.99 10.16 -12.66
C PHE A 422 3.42 9.38 -13.91
N LYS A 423 4.71 9.42 -14.24
CA LYS A 423 5.20 8.75 -15.44
C LYS A 423 4.98 7.25 -15.33
N LYS A 424 4.31 6.67 -16.33
CA LYS A 424 4.01 5.24 -16.36
C LYS A 424 5.29 4.41 -16.45
N PRO A 425 5.34 3.24 -15.80
CA PRO A 425 6.46 2.30 -15.94
C PRO A 425 6.51 1.66 -17.33
N SER A 426 7.63 1.05 -17.66
CA SER A 426 7.79 0.21 -18.84
C SER A 426 7.73 -1.28 -18.48
N GLY A 427 7.50 -2.14 -19.48
CA GLY A 427 7.58 -3.59 -19.38
C GLY A 427 6.35 -4.30 -18.82
N ILE A 428 5.28 -3.60 -18.38
CA ILE A 428 3.98 -4.21 -18.10
C ILE A 428 3.21 -4.35 -19.42
N GLU A 429 3.02 -5.58 -19.86
CA GLU A 429 2.42 -5.88 -21.18
C GLU A 429 0.90 -6.08 -21.10
N TYR A 430 0.42 -6.81 -20.08
CA TYR A 430 -1.01 -7.00 -19.84
C TYR A 430 -1.32 -7.00 -18.34
N VAL A 431 -2.46 -6.42 -18.01
CA VAL A 431 -3.12 -6.60 -16.70
C VAL A 431 -4.52 -7.10 -16.95
N ILE A 432 -4.87 -8.19 -16.30
CA ILE A 432 -6.18 -8.85 -16.39
C ILE A 432 -6.83 -8.74 -15.02
N ILE A 433 -8.06 -8.25 -14.98
CA ILE A 433 -8.84 -8.08 -13.76
C ILE A 433 -10.17 -8.79 -13.96
N ASN A 434 -10.51 -9.68 -13.03
CA ASN A 434 -11.74 -10.46 -13.10
C ASN A 434 -11.92 -11.14 -14.48
N GLY A 435 -10.81 -11.66 -15.06
CA GLY A 435 -10.79 -12.39 -16.33
C GLY A 435 -10.89 -11.51 -17.58
N GLN A 436 -10.83 -10.19 -17.46
CA GLN A 436 -10.90 -9.26 -18.60
C GLN A 436 -9.63 -8.42 -18.70
N ILE A 437 -9.22 -8.10 -19.92
CA ILE A 437 -8.04 -7.28 -20.17
C ILE A 437 -8.35 -5.83 -19.76
N ALA A 438 -7.70 -5.36 -18.70
CA ALA A 438 -7.78 -3.99 -18.22
C ALA A 438 -6.70 -3.10 -18.86
N LEU A 439 -5.48 -3.65 -19.05
CA LEU A 439 -4.34 -2.95 -19.63
C LEU A 439 -3.67 -3.83 -20.70
N LYS A 440 -3.23 -3.22 -21.79
CA LYS A 440 -2.47 -3.86 -22.86
C LYS A 440 -1.37 -2.93 -23.35
N ASN A 441 -0.12 -3.43 -23.45
CA ASN A 441 1.06 -2.68 -23.90
C ASN A 441 1.26 -1.34 -23.16
N GLY A 442 1.03 -1.37 -21.83
CA GLY A 442 1.14 -0.18 -20.97
C GLY A 442 0.02 0.85 -21.14
N GLU A 443 -1.03 0.56 -21.92
CA GLU A 443 -2.19 1.45 -22.08
C GLU A 443 -3.46 0.84 -21.48
N ILE A 444 -4.23 1.65 -20.77
CA ILE A 444 -5.49 1.23 -20.16
C ILE A 444 -6.53 1.02 -21.26
N ILE A 445 -7.10 -0.17 -21.31
CA ILE A 445 -8.18 -0.55 -22.23
C ILE A 445 -9.55 -0.40 -21.57
N LYS A 446 -9.63 -0.75 -20.29
CA LYS A 446 -10.82 -0.61 -19.45
C LYS A 446 -10.40 -0.26 -18.01
N ASN A 447 -11.04 0.73 -17.41
CA ASN A 447 -10.78 1.21 -16.07
C ASN A 447 -11.96 1.06 -15.10
N ASN A 448 -12.85 0.12 -15.37
CA ASN A 448 -14.06 -0.12 -14.56
C ASN A 448 -14.32 -1.61 -14.28
N LEU A 449 -13.28 -2.43 -14.35
CA LEU A 449 -13.36 -3.88 -14.15
C LEU A 449 -13.25 -4.29 -12.68
N GLY A 450 -12.61 -3.46 -11.87
CA GLY A 450 -12.44 -3.70 -10.44
C GLY A 450 -13.75 -3.56 -9.67
N ARG A 451 -13.81 -4.24 -8.54
CA ARG A 451 -14.94 -4.27 -7.61
C ARG A 451 -14.46 -4.10 -6.19
N SER A 452 -15.37 -3.84 -5.27
CA SER A 452 -15.01 -3.83 -3.86
C SER A 452 -14.56 -5.21 -3.40
N VAL A 453 -13.51 -5.23 -2.60
CA VAL A 453 -13.04 -6.42 -1.87
C VAL A 453 -13.52 -6.28 -0.44
N ARG A 454 -14.42 -7.15 -0.04
CA ARG A 454 -15.03 -7.13 1.30
C ARG A 454 -14.67 -8.37 2.08
N LYS A 455 -14.56 -8.21 3.38
CA LYS A 455 -14.23 -9.33 4.27
C LYS A 455 -15.13 -9.36 5.49
#